data_1e628216ab886a11e1249d3afb824626
#
_entry.id   1e628216ab886a11e1249d3afb824626
#
_cell.length_a   1.000
_cell.length_b   1.000
_cell.length_c   1.000
_cell.angle_alpha   90.00
_cell.angle_beta   90.00
_cell.angle_gamma   90.00
#
_symmetry.space_group_name_H-M   'P 1'
#
loop_
_entity.id
_entity.type
_entity.pdbx_description
1 polymer ?
#
loop_
_entity_poly.entity_id
_entity_poly.type
_entity_poly.pdbx_seq_one_letter_code
_entity_poly.pdbx_strand_id
1 'polypeptide(L)'
;VSTSSQDAPQSAPAHPARRLRDPRSGRHYPLDPLRWRGDDGTPLLVSPAHAPEPADIVTADRSLWRYRAALPPLPPVSLGEGCTPLLARTWSGVEVGFKLEWFNPSGSFKDRGSSVMISALAAQGVDEVLEDSSGNGGSSVAAYCAAAGVGATVLVPAHTSPAKTLQTTAYGARVTPVDGDRDATAAAALRRAERTVYASHNWHPYFLEGTKTLAYEIWEDLGFRAPDAVVTVAGAGSIVLGCDLGFTELLAAGRIAALPRLLVAQPANCAPVHAAFHAGSGSGSGSGSRSASGAPAEQGAPAARASGPWRPTLAEGTAIKEPVRLPEVLAAIRRSGGTTVAVPEEDIASALRRLAATGLYAEPTSATAAAAVDHFAARGELPPGGTTVVVLTGSALKAPTATAQIIEGTP
;
A
#
# COMPACT_ATOMS: atom_id res chain seq x y z
N VAL A 1 24.97 55.01 -26.23
CA VAL A 1 25.05 53.56 -26.40
C VAL A 1 25.00 52.99 -24.99
N SER A 2 23.79 52.56 -24.57
CA SER A 2 23.59 52.01 -23.22
C SER A 2 23.42 50.51 -23.40
N THR A 3 24.35 49.74 -22.84
CA THR A 3 24.34 48.27 -22.83
C THR A 3 23.45 47.79 -21.68
N SER A 4 22.31 47.22 -22.02
CA SER A 4 21.44 46.51 -21.10
C SER A 4 22.10 45.18 -20.69
N SER A 5 22.44 45.05 -19.40
CA SER A 5 22.80 43.75 -18.79
C SER A 5 21.57 42.82 -18.81
N GLN A 6 21.70 41.71 -19.52
CA GLN A 6 20.74 40.62 -19.46
C GLN A 6 20.91 39.90 -18.12
N ASP A 7 19.87 39.95 -17.28
CA ASP A 7 19.76 39.10 -16.10
C ASP A 7 19.73 37.63 -16.53
N ALA A 8 20.75 36.88 -16.07
CA ALA A 8 20.74 35.42 -16.22
C ALA A 8 19.60 34.84 -15.38
N PRO A 9 18.89 33.82 -15.88
CA PRO A 9 17.79 33.19 -15.12
C PRO A 9 18.36 32.61 -13.80
N GLN A 10 17.77 33.02 -12.70
CA GLN A 10 18.06 32.45 -11.38
C GLN A 10 17.81 30.95 -11.45
N SER A 11 18.85 30.14 -11.20
CA SER A 11 18.75 28.70 -11.09
C SER A 11 17.75 28.35 -10.00
N ALA A 12 16.72 27.57 -10.34
CA ALA A 12 15.78 27.01 -9.37
C ALA A 12 16.55 26.33 -8.23
N PRO A 13 16.08 26.42 -6.97
CA PRO A 13 16.76 25.82 -5.84
C PRO A 13 16.97 24.32 -6.10
N ALA A 14 18.23 23.87 -6.03
CA ALA A 14 18.59 22.48 -6.21
C ALA A 14 17.87 21.65 -5.13
N HIS A 15 16.90 20.83 -5.53
CA HIS A 15 16.26 19.90 -4.61
C HIS A 15 17.31 18.95 -4.04
N PRO A 16 17.25 18.64 -2.72
CA PRO A 16 18.18 17.71 -2.12
C PRO A 16 18.09 16.36 -2.84
N ALA A 17 19.27 15.79 -3.17
CA ALA A 17 19.33 14.50 -3.85
C ALA A 17 18.54 13.44 -3.05
N ARG A 18 17.61 12.76 -3.71
CA ARG A 18 16.81 11.69 -3.09
C ARG A 18 17.72 10.57 -2.60
N ARG A 19 17.36 9.98 -1.46
CA ARG A 19 18.11 8.91 -0.79
C ARG A 19 17.15 7.82 -0.32
N LEU A 20 17.70 6.65 -0.05
CA LEU A 20 17.00 5.66 0.76
C LEU A 20 17.19 6.02 2.24
N ARG A 21 16.16 5.85 3.03
CA ARG A 21 16.16 6.13 4.47
C ARG A 21 15.62 4.91 5.23
N ASP A 22 16.33 4.52 6.25
CA ASP A 22 15.82 3.63 7.27
C ASP A 22 14.90 4.43 8.22
N PRO A 23 13.60 4.11 8.28
CA PRO A 23 12.66 4.86 9.10
C PRO A 23 12.86 4.66 10.61
N ARG A 24 13.57 3.60 11.03
CA ARG A 24 13.76 3.26 12.44
C ARG A 24 15.03 3.85 13.01
N SER A 25 16.16 3.73 12.31
CA SER A 25 17.45 4.26 12.74
C SER A 25 17.72 5.69 12.25
N GLY A 26 16.96 6.17 11.26
CA GLY A 26 17.24 7.45 10.58
C GLY A 26 18.42 7.42 9.62
N ARG A 27 19.11 6.28 9.45
CA ARG A 27 20.26 6.15 8.56
C ARG A 27 19.84 6.35 7.11
N HIS A 28 20.70 7.03 6.35
CA HIS A 28 20.52 7.28 4.93
C HIS A 28 21.50 6.45 4.08
N TYR A 29 21.04 6.03 2.90
CA TYR A 29 21.83 5.31 1.91
C TYR A 29 21.69 6.02 0.55
N PRO A 30 22.63 5.79 -0.39
CA PRO A 30 22.44 6.21 -1.78
C PRO A 30 21.13 5.68 -2.35
N LEU A 31 20.55 6.41 -3.31
CA LEU A 31 19.35 5.96 -4.01
C LEU A 31 19.75 4.85 -4.99
N ASP A 32 19.72 3.63 -4.51
CA ASP A 32 20.08 2.42 -5.24
C ASP A 32 18.85 1.49 -5.37
N PRO A 33 18.34 1.28 -6.58
CA PRO A 33 17.20 0.38 -6.81
C PRO A 33 17.44 -1.08 -6.42
N LEU A 34 18.71 -1.52 -6.34
CA LEU A 34 19.03 -2.89 -5.92
C LEU A 34 18.99 -3.08 -4.41
N ARG A 35 19.02 -1.99 -3.65
CA ARG A 35 18.95 -2.03 -2.18
C ARG A 35 17.50 -2.03 -1.70
N TRP A 36 17.03 -3.14 -1.19
CA TRP A 36 15.67 -3.31 -0.68
C TRP A 36 15.56 -3.27 0.85
N ARG A 37 16.69 -3.38 1.59
CA ARG A 37 16.74 -3.30 3.07
C ARG A 37 17.99 -2.55 3.56
N GLY A 38 17.91 -2.06 4.80
CA GLY A 38 19.04 -1.51 5.54
C GLY A 38 20.06 -2.58 5.98
N ASP A 39 21.20 -2.14 6.49
CA ASP A 39 22.26 -3.03 6.96
C ASP A 39 21.84 -3.87 8.18
N ASP A 40 20.88 -3.38 8.95
CA ASP A 40 20.24 -4.03 10.10
C ASP A 40 19.01 -4.87 9.74
N GLY A 41 18.71 -5.02 8.43
CA GLY A 41 17.54 -5.75 7.95
C GLY A 41 16.23 -4.97 7.96
N THR A 42 16.24 -3.67 8.27
CA THR A 42 15.03 -2.82 8.27
C THR A 42 14.58 -2.52 6.84
N PRO A 43 13.26 -2.56 6.53
CA PRO A 43 12.75 -2.13 5.25
C PRO A 43 12.92 -0.62 5.07
N LEU A 44 13.41 -0.21 3.90
CA LEU A 44 13.73 1.18 3.59
C LEU A 44 12.53 1.93 2.99
N LEU A 45 12.62 3.27 3.06
CA LEU A 45 11.78 4.21 2.34
C LEU A 45 12.65 5.05 1.41
N VAL A 46 12.10 5.54 0.31
CA VAL A 46 12.71 6.64 -0.43
C VAL A 46 12.44 7.93 0.33
N SER A 47 13.41 8.82 0.41
CA SER A 47 13.20 10.14 1.03
C SER A 47 12.08 10.89 0.31
N PRO A 48 11.26 11.69 1.03
CA PRO A 48 10.12 12.37 0.44
C PRO A 48 10.49 13.15 -0.83
N ALA A 49 9.62 13.08 -1.83
CA ALA A 49 9.68 13.90 -3.01
C ALA A 49 8.99 15.25 -2.78
N HIS A 50 9.17 16.16 -3.72
CA HIS A 50 8.26 17.29 -3.85
C HIS A 50 6.94 16.78 -4.42
N ALA A 51 5.81 17.10 -3.76
CA ALA A 51 4.51 16.74 -4.30
C ALA A 51 4.25 17.46 -5.64
N PRO A 52 3.49 16.86 -6.57
CA PRO A 52 3.20 17.52 -7.82
C PRO A 52 2.35 18.78 -7.61
N GLU A 53 2.61 19.81 -8.38
CA GLU A 53 1.67 20.90 -8.56
C GLU A 53 0.59 20.48 -9.58
N PRO A 54 -0.61 21.08 -9.57
CA PRO A 54 -1.59 20.81 -10.61
C PRO A 54 -1.05 21.03 -12.03
N ALA A 55 -0.15 22.01 -12.22
CA ALA A 55 0.50 22.32 -13.49
C ALA A 55 1.56 21.27 -13.90
N ASP A 56 2.10 20.49 -12.97
CA ASP A 56 3.09 19.44 -13.25
C ASP A 56 2.45 18.15 -13.73
N ILE A 57 1.13 18.02 -13.56
CA ILE A 57 0.40 16.81 -13.91
C ILE A 57 0.28 16.71 -15.42
N VAL A 58 0.86 15.67 -16.00
CA VAL A 58 0.78 15.42 -17.44
C VAL A 58 -0.57 14.78 -17.77
N THR A 59 -1.60 15.59 -17.93
CA THR A 59 -2.99 15.13 -18.09
C THR A 59 -3.23 14.27 -19.35
N ALA A 60 -2.38 14.37 -20.37
CA ALA A 60 -2.39 13.52 -21.55
C ALA A 60 -1.91 12.08 -21.25
N ASP A 61 -1.15 11.87 -20.20
CA ASP A 61 -0.73 10.55 -19.73
C ASP A 61 -1.86 9.94 -18.89
N ARG A 62 -2.41 8.80 -19.33
CA ARG A 62 -3.51 8.09 -18.67
C ARG A 62 -3.01 6.99 -17.72
N SER A 63 -1.81 7.16 -17.20
CA SER A 63 -1.22 6.27 -16.17
C SER A 63 -0.78 7.05 -14.93
N LEU A 64 -0.29 6.35 -13.90
CA LEU A 64 0.30 6.98 -12.72
C LEU A 64 1.53 7.85 -13.06
N TRP A 65 2.15 7.63 -14.23
CA TRP A 65 3.30 8.40 -14.68
C TRP A 65 2.96 9.85 -15.05
N ARG A 66 1.66 10.19 -15.06
CA ARG A 66 1.23 11.61 -15.10
C ARG A 66 1.79 12.44 -13.95
N TYR A 67 2.13 11.78 -12.80
CA TYR A 67 2.75 12.38 -11.62
C TYR A 67 4.27 12.23 -11.63
N ARG A 68 4.90 12.10 -12.80
CA ARG A 68 6.36 11.84 -12.93
C ARG A 68 7.24 12.87 -12.24
N ALA A 69 6.78 14.12 -12.08
CA ALA A 69 7.49 15.17 -11.33
C ALA A 69 7.73 14.78 -9.86
N ALA A 70 6.86 13.96 -9.26
CA ALA A 70 6.95 13.48 -7.88
C ALA A 70 7.53 12.05 -7.76
N LEU A 71 7.81 11.40 -8.87
CA LEU A 71 8.39 10.05 -8.91
C LEU A 71 9.91 10.08 -9.13
N PRO A 72 10.62 8.98 -8.85
CA PRO A 72 12.00 8.85 -9.30
C PRO A 72 12.10 9.04 -10.82
N PRO A 73 13.14 9.70 -11.33
CA PRO A 73 13.34 9.93 -12.76
C PRO A 73 13.78 8.62 -13.46
N LEU A 74 12.81 7.83 -13.90
CA LEU A 74 13.00 6.51 -14.47
C LEU A 74 12.35 6.41 -15.86
N PRO A 75 12.90 5.61 -16.78
CA PRO A 75 12.16 5.17 -17.96
C PRO A 75 10.94 4.34 -17.51
N PRO A 76 9.71 4.76 -17.82
CA PRO A 76 8.53 4.08 -17.30
C PRO A 76 8.29 2.72 -17.97
N VAL A 77 8.10 1.69 -17.18
CA VAL A 77 7.44 0.43 -17.57
C VAL A 77 5.98 0.57 -17.14
N SER A 78 5.10 0.82 -18.10
CA SER A 78 3.69 1.08 -17.83
C SER A 78 2.79 0.21 -18.69
N LEU A 79 1.69 -0.23 -18.12
CA LEU A 79 0.59 -0.92 -18.78
C LEU A 79 -0.70 -0.06 -18.75
N GLY A 80 -0.60 1.21 -18.33
CA GLY A 80 -1.71 2.13 -18.15
C GLY A 80 -2.34 2.10 -16.77
N GLU A 81 -1.58 1.67 -15.75
CA GLU A 81 -2.00 1.66 -14.33
C GLU A 81 -2.21 3.07 -13.79
N GLY A 82 -3.18 3.20 -12.90
CA GLY A 82 -3.65 4.49 -12.38
C GLY A 82 -4.89 5.01 -13.12
N CYS A 83 -5.24 6.26 -12.91
CA CYS A 83 -6.47 6.88 -13.42
C CYS A 83 -7.72 6.02 -13.16
N THR A 84 -7.77 5.37 -12.00
CA THR A 84 -8.87 4.49 -11.62
C THR A 84 -10.10 5.31 -11.23
N PRO A 85 -11.33 4.82 -11.48
CA PRO A 85 -12.53 5.58 -11.17
C PRO A 85 -12.71 5.85 -9.66
N LEU A 86 -13.15 7.07 -9.33
CA LEU A 86 -13.71 7.42 -8.02
C LEU A 86 -15.23 7.54 -8.15
N LEU A 87 -15.96 6.59 -7.57
CA LEU A 87 -17.40 6.44 -7.75
C LEU A 87 -18.17 6.83 -6.48
N ALA A 88 -18.92 7.93 -6.54
CA ALA A 88 -19.78 8.35 -5.42
C ALA A 88 -20.97 7.40 -5.21
N ARG A 89 -21.23 7.01 -3.98
CA ARG A 89 -22.34 6.12 -3.56
C ARG A 89 -22.76 6.41 -2.14
N THR A 90 -24.03 6.20 -1.86
CA THR A 90 -24.52 6.06 -0.49
C THR A 90 -24.26 4.64 0.00
N TRP A 91 -23.51 4.47 1.06
CA TRP A 91 -23.22 3.19 1.70
C TRP A 91 -23.61 3.27 3.18
N SER A 92 -24.61 2.47 3.59
CA SER A 92 -25.12 2.48 4.98
C SER A 92 -25.53 3.86 5.48
N GLY A 93 -26.12 4.68 4.60
CA GLY A 93 -26.54 6.04 4.93
C GLY A 93 -25.43 7.08 4.94
N VAL A 94 -24.20 6.69 4.57
CA VAL A 94 -23.04 7.59 4.47
C VAL A 94 -22.67 7.78 3.00
N GLU A 95 -22.46 9.02 2.58
CA GLU A 95 -21.92 9.32 1.26
C GLU A 95 -20.42 8.99 1.23
N VAL A 96 -20.01 8.09 0.33
CA VAL A 96 -18.62 7.67 0.16
C VAL A 96 -18.21 7.71 -1.30
N GLY A 97 -16.92 7.94 -1.55
CA GLY A 97 -16.29 7.74 -2.84
C GLY A 97 -15.58 6.38 -2.88
N PHE A 98 -16.07 5.41 -3.64
CA PHE A 98 -15.36 4.16 -3.87
C PHE A 98 -14.26 4.36 -4.91
N LYS A 99 -13.00 4.19 -4.53
CA LYS A 99 -11.84 4.19 -5.41
C LYS A 99 -11.60 2.78 -5.95
N LEU A 100 -11.85 2.58 -7.24
CA LEU A 100 -11.95 1.27 -7.87
C LEU A 100 -10.60 0.79 -8.39
N GLU A 101 -9.72 0.33 -7.51
CA GLU A 101 -8.35 -0.06 -7.84
C GLU A 101 -8.23 -1.34 -8.69
N TRP A 102 -9.31 -2.08 -8.93
CA TRP A 102 -9.29 -3.20 -9.87
C TRP A 102 -9.28 -2.79 -11.34
N PHE A 103 -9.46 -1.51 -11.66
CA PHE A 103 -9.28 -1.01 -13.03
C PHE A 103 -7.81 -0.95 -13.45
N ASN A 104 -6.88 -1.17 -12.56
CA ASN A 104 -5.50 -1.39 -12.90
C ASN A 104 -5.32 -2.67 -13.75
N PRO A 105 -4.32 -2.74 -14.65
CA PRO A 105 -4.16 -3.77 -15.68
C PRO A 105 -4.19 -5.22 -15.18
N SER A 106 -3.55 -5.53 -14.04
CA SER A 106 -3.59 -6.89 -13.47
C SER A 106 -4.80 -7.14 -12.57
N GLY A 107 -5.67 -6.14 -12.37
CA GLY A 107 -6.90 -6.22 -11.59
C GLY A 107 -6.73 -5.87 -10.12
N SER A 108 -5.69 -5.16 -9.72
CA SER A 108 -5.50 -4.68 -8.35
C SER A 108 -4.57 -3.46 -8.23
N PHE A 109 -4.64 -2.75 -7.09
CA PHE A 109 -3.79 -1.59 -6.77
C PHE A 109 -2.27 -1.89 -6.80
N LYS A 110 -1.89 -3.17 -6.75
CA LYS A 110 -0.48 -3.59 -6.73
C LYS A 110 0.28 -3.09 -7.96
N ASP A 111 -0.40 -2.87 -9.05
CA ASP A 111 0.17 -2.39 -10.30
C ASP A 111 0.85 -1.03 -10.15
N ARG A 112 0.32 -0.15 -9.30
CA ARG A 112 0.95 1.14 -9.00
C ARG A 112 2.38 0.95 -8.49
N GLY A 113 2.55 0.07 -7.51
CA GLY A 113 3.86 -0.21 -6.93
C GLY A 113 4.77 -0.99 -7.87
N SER A 114 4.23 -2.00 -8.56
CA SER A 114 5.00 -2.83 -9.47
C SER A 114 5.55 -2.03 -10.65
N SER A 115 4.78 -1.11 -11.22
CA SER A 115 5.22 -0.25 -12.32
C SER A 115 6.50 0.51 -11.96
N VAL A 116 6.51 1.25 -10.85
CA VAL A 116 7.68 2.06 -10.46
C VAL A 116 8.86 1.18 -10.00
N MET A 117 8.58 0.10 -9.27
CA MET A 117 9.62 -0.82 -8.81
C MET A 117 10.32 -1.52 -9.98
N ILE A 118 9.57 -2.08 -10.92
CA ILE A 118 10.14 -2.77 -12.07
C ILE A 118 10.82 -1.78 -13.03
N SER A 119 10.28 -0.58 -13.22
CA SER A 119 10.96 0.49 -13.95
C SER A 119 12.36 0.77 -13.38
N ALA A 120 12.46 0.85 -12.04
CA ALA A 120 13.72 1.10 -11.37
C ALA A 120 14.72 -0.05 -11.54
N LEU A 121 14.27 -1.31 -11.43
CA LEU A 121 15.10 -2.49 -11.58
C LEU A 121 15.55 -2.70 -13.05
N ALA A 122 14.63 -2.56 -13.99
CA ALA A 122 14.93 -2.65 -15.43
C ALA A 122 15.95 -1.60 -15.88
N ALA A 123 15.86 -0.37 -15.35
CA ALA A 123 16.82 0.70 -15.64
C ALA A 123 18.24 0.39 -15.13
N GLN A 124 18.40 -0.57 -14.20
CA GLN A 124 19.69 -1.07 -13.73
C GLN A 124 20.18 -2.31 -14.52
N GLY A 125 19.46 -2.72 -15.57
CA GLY A 125 19.81 -3.90 -16.35
C GLY A 125 19.56 -5.22 -15.63
N VAL A 126 18.57 -5.27 -14.73
CA VAL A 126 18.20 -6.51 -14.04
C VAL A 126 17.49 -7.44 -15.01
N ASP A 127 18.01 -8.68 -15.18
CA ASP A 127 17.48 -9.69 -16.09
C ASP A 127 16.43 -10.59 -15.45
N GLU A 128 16.49 -10.80 -14.13
CA GLU A 128 15.57 -11.68 -13.38
C GLU A 128 15.31 -11.12 -11.98
N VAL A 129 14.06 -11.24 -11.53
CA VAL A 129 13.66 -10.88 -10.15
C VAL A 129 12.98 -12.02 -9.43
N LEU A 130 12.97 -11.94 -8.09
CA LEU A 130 12.28 -12.83 -7.17
C LEU A 130 11.13 -12.09 -6.49
N GLU A 131 9.96 -12.76 -6.37
CA GLU A 131 8.80 -12.31 -5.59
C GLU A 131 8.24 -13.48 -4.78
N ASP A 132 7.47 -13.23 -3.69
CA ASP A 132 6.95 -14.25 -2.78
C ASP A 132 5.43 -14.15 -2.53
N SER A 133 4.67 -13.74 -3.54
CA SER A 133 3.22 -13.60 -3.43
C SER A 133 2.47 -14.52 -4.39
N SER A 134 1.60 -15.37 -3.84
CA SER A 134 0.67 -16.19 -4.64
C SER A 134 -0.57 -15.43 -5.14
N GLY A 135 -0.76 -14.16 -4.72
CA GLY A 135 -1.94 -13.34 -5.04
C GLY A 135 -1.61 -12.12 -5.89
N ASN A 136 -2.28 -11.01 -5.57
CA ASN A 136 -2.20 -9.75 -6.33
C ASN A 136 -0.76 -9.23 -6.51
N GLY A 137 0.12 -9.39 -5.51
CA GLY A 137 1.54 -8.98 -5.61
C GLY A 137 2.26 -9.73 -6.71
N GLY A 138 2.22 -11.08 -6.68
CA GLY A 138 2.91 -11.93 -7.64
C GLY A 138 2.42 -11.74 -9.07
N SER A 139 1.09 -11.65 -9.28
CA SER A 139 0.54 -11.43 -10.62
C SER A 139 0.88 -10.02 -11.15
N SER A 140 0.91 -9.02 -10.30
CA SER A 140 1.31 -7.67 -10.69
C SER A 140 2.79 -7.60 -11.06
N VAL A 141 3.70 -8.11 -10.21
CA VAL A 141 5.14 -8.15 -10.53
C VAL A 141 5.39 -8.91 -11.83
N ALA A 142 4.73 -10.07 -12.02
CA ALA A 142 4.87 -10.85 -13.25
C ALA A 142 4.42 -10.07 -14.50
N ALA A 143 3.32 -9.30 -14.42
CA ALA A 143 2.82 -8.48 -15.53
C ALA A 143 3.84 -7.41 -15.95
N TYR A 144 4.39 -6.66 -14.97
CA TYR A 144 5.34 -5.59 -15.27
C TYR A 144 6.72 -6.13 -15.66
N CYS A 145 7.13 -7.29 -15.14
CA CYS A 145 8.32 -7.99 -15.63
C CYS A 145 8.17 -8.42 -17.10
N ALA A 146 7.02 -9.00 -17.47
CA ALA A 146 6.72 -9.33 -18.86
C ALA A 146 6.78 -8.09 -19.77
N ALA A 147 6.21 -6.98 -19.35
CA ALA A 147 6.26 -5.73 -20.10
C ALA A 147 7.67 -5.13 -20.23
N ALA A 148 8.54 -5.38 -19.26
CA ALA A 148 9.93 -4.92 -19.24
C ALA A 148 10.92 -5.89 -19.92
N GLY A 149 10.49 -7.09 -20.31
CA GLY A 149 11.40 -8.15 -20.78
C GLY A 149 12.30 -8.73 -19.67
N VAL A 150 11.87 -8.60 -18.41
CA VAL A 150 12.58 -9.10 -17.22
C VAL A 150 12.00 -10.45 -16.80
N GLY A 151 12.84 -11.43 -16.50
CA GLY A 151 12.42 -12.71 -15.94
C GLY A 151 11.85 -12.55 -14.53
N ALA A 152 10.83 -13.37 -14.18
CA ALA A 152 10.28 -13.37 -12.83
C ALA A 152 10.16 -14.79 -12.29
N THR A 153 10.69 -15.02 -11.07
CA THR A 153 10.44 -16.22 -10.28
C THR A 153 9.56 -15.84 -9.09
N VAL A 154 8.38 -16.47 -8.98
CA VAL A 154 7.42 -16.21 -7.93
C VAL A 154 7.31 -17.44 -7.02
N LEU A 155 7.71 -17.28 -5.75
CA LEU A 155 7.56 -18.33 -4.73
C LEU A 155 6.14 -18.33 -4.19
N VAL A 156 5.57 -19.52 -4.06
CA VAL A 156 4.21 -19.70 -3.50
C VAL A 156 4.18 -20.89 -2.54
N PRO A 157 3.29 -20.92 -1.54
CA PRO A 157 3.07 -22.13 -0.76
C PRO A 157 2.71 -23.32 -1.66
N ALA A 158 3.23 -24.52 -1.38
CA ALA A 158 3.04 -25.70 -2.23
C ALA A 158 1.56 -26.10 -2.41
N HIS A 159 0.72 -25.75 -1.44
CA HIS A 159 -0.73 -25.99 -1.47
C HIS A 159 -1.53 -24.93 -2.26
N THR A 160 -0.86 -23.92 -2.84
CA THR A 160 -1.55 -22.87 -3.62
C THR A 160 -2.16 -23.49 -4.88
N SER A 161 -3.47 -23.25 -5.07
CA SER A 161 -4.17 -23.81 -6.24
C SER A 161 -3.66 -23.22 -7.56
N PRO A 162 -3.61 -24.03 -8.65
CA PRO A 162 -3.24 -23.55 -9.98
C PRO A 162 -4.09 -22.36 -10.47
N ALA A 163 -5.39 -22.34 -10.11
CA ALA A 163 -6.28 -21.25 -10.48
C ALA A 163 -5.82 -19.90 -9.90
N LYS A 164 -5.25 -19.90 -8.69
CA LYS A 164 -4.73 -18.70 -8.03
C LYS A 164 -3.45 -18.16 -8.66
N THR A 165 -2.63 -19.01 -9.25
CA THR A 165 -1.37 -18.67 -9.92
C THR A 165 -1.48 -18.54 -11.43
N LEU A 166 -2.67 -18.84 -12.00
CA LEU A 166 -2.89 -18.87 -13.45
C LEU A 166 -2.47 -17.56 -14.13
N GLN A 167 -2.87 -16.42 -13.58
CA GLN A 167 -2.51 -15.11 -14.13
C GLN A 167 -0.99 -14.88 -14.09
N THR A 168 -0.33 -15.22 -13.00
CA THR A 168 1.13 -15.12 -12.84
C THR A 168 1.87 -15.97 -13.89
N THR A 169 1.41 -17.22 -14.10
CA THR A 169 1.95 -18.12 -15.11
C THR A 169 1.68 -17.64 -16.53
N ALA A 170 0.48 -17.08 -16.79
CA ALA A 170 0.12 -16.52 -18.10
C ALA A 170 1.01 -15.36 -18.53
N TYR A 171 1.53 -14.58 -17.58
CA TYR A 171 2.52 -13.53 -17.83
C TYR A 171 3.96 -14.08 -18.02
N GLY A 172 4.15 -15.38 -18.00
CA GLY A 172 5.44 -16.02 -18.24
C GLY A 172 6.35 -16.15 -17.01
N ALA A 173 5.87 -15.79 -15.81
CA ALA A 173 6.67 -15.98 -14.60
C ALA A 173 6.78 -17.44 -14.21
N ARG A 174 7.96 -17.84 -13.69
CA ARG A 174 8.21 -19.16 -13.11
C ARG A 174 7.62 -19.23 -11.72
N VAL A 175 6.49 -19.93 -11.56
CA VAL A 175 5.90 -20.20 -10.24
C VAL A 175 6.65 -21.37 -9.61
N THR A 176 7.22 -21.15 -8.42
CA THR A 176 8.00 -22.15 -7.69
C THR A 176 7.33 -22.44 -6.34
N PRO A 177 6.84 -23.69 -6.13
CA PRO A 177 6.25 -24.08 -4.85
C PRO A 177 7.30 -24.17 -3.75
N VAL A 178 6.90 -23.80 -2.54
CA VAL A 178 7.69 -23.91 -1.30
C VAL A 178 6.87 -24.68 -0.28
N ASP A 179 7.46 -25.69 0.34
CA ASP A 179 6.80 -26.46 1.40
C ASP A 179 6.52 -25.58 2.63
N GLY A 180 5.32 -25.75 3.18
CA GLY A 180 4.86 -24.97 4.32
C GLY A 180 3.84 -23.89 3.93
N ASP A 181 3.67 -22.92 4.83
CA ASP A 181 2.72 -21.82 4.69
C ASP A 181 3.36 -20.57 4.06
N ARG A 182 2.62 -19.45 4.14
CA ARG A 182 3.10 -18.16 3.65
C ARG A 182 4.39 -17.69 4.37
N ASP A 183 4.49 -17.96 5.67
CA ASP A 183 5.65 -17.52 6.45
C ASP A 183 6.91 -18.32 6.03
N ALA A 184 6.76 -19.63 5.76
CA ALA A 184 7.81 -20.47 5.19
C ALA A 184 8.24 -19.97 3.80
N THR A 185 7.27 -19.56 2.97
CA THR A 185 7.52 -18.99 1.64
C THR A 185 8.31 -17.69 1.72
N ALA A 186 7.93 -16.78 2.62
CA ALA A 186 8.63 -15.51 2.86
C ALA A 186 10.06 -15.75 3.35
N ALA A 187 10.28 -16.70 4.27
CA ALA A 187 11.61 -17.08 4.73
C ALA A 187 12.47 -17.67 3.61
N ALA A 188 11.88 -18.46 2.71
CA ALA A 188 12.59 -19.00 1.54
C ALA A 188 12.98 -17.89 0.55
N ALA A 189 12.11 -16.89 0.37
CA ALA A 189 12.40 -15.73 -0.47
C ALA A 189 13.57 -14.92 0.09
N LEU A 190 13.59 -14.63 1.39
CA LEU A 190 14.69 -13.91 2.04
C LEU A 190 16.05 -14.62 1.87
N ARG A 191 16.07 -15.96 1.96
CA ARG A 191 17.30 -16.73 1.69
C ARG A 191 17.74 -16.66 0.23
N ARG A 192 16.79 -16.70 -0.73
CA ARG A 192 17.11 -16.57 -2.17
C ARG A 192 17.50 -15.15 -2.57
N ALA A 193 17.00 -14.14 -1.84
CA ALA A 193 17.32 -12.73 -2.05
C ALA A 193 18.79 -12.37 -1.81
N GLU A 194 19.59 -13.28 -1.25
CA GLU A 194 21.06 -13.15 -1.16
C GLU A 194 21.76 -13.28 -2.54
N ARG A 195 21.08 -13.87 -3.52
CA ARG A 195 21.65 -14.19 -4.84
C ARG A 195 20.81 -13.71 -6.02
N THR A 196 19.56 -13.30 -5.76
CA THR A 196 18.60 -12.86 -6.78
C THR A 196 18.00 -11.54 -6.35
N VAL A 197 17.78 -10.62 -7.27
CA VAL A 197 17.17 -9.32 -6.98
C VAL A 197 15.75 -9.51 -6.47
N TYR A 198 15.48 -9.02 -5.27
CA TYR A 198 14.20 -9.22 -4.59
C TYR A 198 13.24 -8.07 -4.87
N ALA A 199 12.29 -8.30 -5.76
CA ALA A 199 11.24 -7.35 -6.14
C ALA A 199 10.00 -7.52 -5.26
N SER A 200 10.18 -7.55 -3.94
CA SER A 200 9.09 -7.78 -3.00
C SER A 200 8.23 -6.53 -2.80
N HIS A 201 6.93 -6.67 -3.07
CA HIS A 201 5.93 -5.64 -2.82
C HIS A 201 5.79 -5.24 -1.33
N ASN A 202 6.34 -6.05 -0.41
CA ASN A 202 6.34 -5.78 1.04
C ASN A 202 7.60 -5.04 1.51
N TRP A 203 8.72 -5.29 0.84
CA TRP A 203 10.03 -4.80 1.26
C TRP A 203 10.54 -3.64 0.43
N HIS A 204 10.35 -3.68 -0.89
CA HIS A 204 11.04 -2.80 -1.82
C HIS A 204 10.56 -1.36 -1.71
N PRO A 205 11.47 -0.37 -1.47
CA PRO A 205 11.07 1.02 -1.26
C PRO A 205 10.40 1.66 -2.47
N TYR A 206 10.82 1.32 -3.69
CA TYR A 206 10.22 1.86 -4.91
C TYR A 206 8.79 1.37 -5.17
N PHE A 207 8.37 0.26 -4.53
CA PHE A 207 6.97 -0.16 -4.57
C PHE A 207 6.06 0.87 -3.89
N LEU A 208 6.51 1.46 -2.79
CA LEU A 208 5.77 2.52 -2.10
C LEU A 208 5.74 3.82 -2.90
N GLU A 209 6.78 4.12 -3.68
CA GLU A 209 6.80 5.29 -4.57
C GLU A 209 5.70 5.22 -5.64
N GLY A 210 5.44 4.03 -6.18
CA GLY A 210 4.29 3.85 -7.09
C GLY A 210 2.97 3.90 -6.34
N THR A 211 2.86 3.23 -5.19
CA THR A 211 1.61 3.16 -4.42
C THR A 211 1.18 4.55 -3.89
N LYS A 212 2.11 5.46 -3.57
CA LYS A 212 1.78 6.81 -3.11
C LYS A 212 0.99 7.65 -4.13
N THR A 213 1.08 7.30 -5.42
CA THR A 213 0.32 8.00 -6.47
C THR A 213 -1.19 7.87 -6.30
N LEU A 214 -1.67 6.88 -5.54
CA LEU A 214 -3.07 6.77 -5.14
C LEU A 214 -3.54 8.03 -4.38
N ALA A 215 -2.72 8.56 -3.48
CA ALA A 215 -3.05 9.78 -2.74
C ALA A 215 -3.13 11.01 -3.65
N TYR A 216 -2.20 11.13 -4.60
CA TYR A 216 -2.23 12.21 -5.59
C TYR A 216 -3.46 12.13 -6.49
N GLU A 217 -3.84 10.93 -6.89
CA GLU A 217 -5.00 10.70 -7.74
C GLU A 217 -6.31 10.99 -7.02
N ILE A 218 -6.43 10.56 -5.74
CA ILE A 218 -7.59 10.94 -4.91
C ILE A 218 -7.68 12.46 -4.76
N TRP A 219 -6.56 13.13 -4.51
CA TRP A 219 -6.49 14.60 -4.42
C TRP A 219 -6.91 15.28 -5.74
N GLU A 220 -6.45 14.78 -6.89
CA GLU A 220 -6.83 15.29 -8.22
C GLU A 220 -8.32 15.04 -8.49
N ASP A 221 -8.83 13.81 -8.25
CA ASP A 221 -10.22 13.41 -8.46
C ASP A 221 -11.20 14.27 -7.64
N LEU A 222 -10.77 14.74 -6.47
CA LEU A 222 -11.55 15.62 -5.59
C LEU A 222 -11.36 17.12 -5.91
N GLY A 223 -10.84 17.45 -7.08
CA GLY A 223 -10.60 18.84 -7.50
C GLY A 223 -9.52 19.52 -6.67
N PHE A 224 -8.42 18.81 -6.44
CA PHE A 224 -7.26 19.29 -5.68
C PHE A 224 -7.56 19.59 -4.21
N ARG A 225 -8.37 18.74 -3.60
CA ARG A 225 -8.70 18.76 -2.16
C ARG A 225 -8.43 17.39 -1.53
N ALA A 226 -7.97 17.40 -0.28
CA ALA A 226 -7.88 16.16 0.47
C ALA A 226 -9.29 15.69 0.88
N PRO A 227 -9.55 14.36 0.93
CA PRO A 227 -10.69 13.85 1.66
C PRO A 227 -10.48 14.05 3.17
N ASP A 228 -11.55 13.98 3.96
CA ASP A 228 -11.44 14.01 5.42
C ASP A 228 -10.98 12.66 5.97
N ALA A 229 -11.35 11.57 5.30
CA ALA A 229 -10.95 10.22 5.68
C ALA A 229 -10.71 9.32 4.45
N VAL A 230 -9.75 8.40 4.59
CA VAL A 230 -9.52 7.29 3.66
C VAL A 230 -9.69 5.98 4.42
N VAL A 231 -10.69 5.19 4.02
CA VAL A 231 -10.91 3.84 4.53
C VAL A 231 -10.18 2.84 3.64
N THR A 232 -9.30 2.05 4.22
CA THR A 232 -8.51 1.05 3.49
C THR A 232 -8.23 -0.18 4.34
N VAL A 233 -7.61 -1.20 3.76
CA VAL A 233 -7.21 -2.42 4.46
C VAL A 233 -5.71 -2.45 4.70
N ALA A 234 -5.28 -3.25 5.68
CA ALA A 234 -3.87 -3.57 5.88
C ALA A 234 -3.62 -5.07 5.92
N GLY A 235 -2.82 -5.55 4.95
CA GLY A 235 -2.03 -6.79 5.10
C GLY A 235 -0.64 -6.40 5.58
N ALA A 236 0.35 -6.34 4.68
CA ALA A 236 1.68 -5.80 4.98
C ALA A 236 1.71 -4.25 5.09
N GLY A 237 0.63 -3.55 4.74
CA GLY A 237 0.47 -2.11 4.93
C GLY A 237 0.91 -1.22 3.76
N SER A 238 1.24 -1.77 2.60
CA SER A 238 1.74 -0.97 1.47
C SER A 238 0.77 0.13 1.01
N ILE A 239 -0.54 -0.14 1.02
CA ILE A 239 -1.54 0.86 0.62
C ILE A 239 -1.70 1.97 1.67
N VAL A 240 -1.65 1.62 2.97
CA VAL A 240 -1.68 2.59 4.08
C VAL A 240 -0.47 3.51 3.98
N LEU A 241 0.73 2.94 3.80
CA LEU A 241 1.98 3.69 3.68
C LEU A 241 2.03 4.51 2.39
N GLY A 242 1.49 4.01 1.28
CA GLY A 242 1.37 4.79 0.05
C GLY A 242 0.50 6.03 0.23
N CYS A 243 -0.67 5.88 0.82
CA CYS A 243 -1.55 7.02 1.15
C CYS A 243 -0.84 8.00 2.10
N ASP A 244 -0.22 7.50 3.16
CA ASP A 244 0.50 8.33 4.12
C ASP A 244 1.64 9.13 3.48
N LEU A 245 2.47 8.49 2.64
CA LEU A 245 3.56 9.16 1.93
C LEU A 245 3.04 10.26 1.01
N GLY A 246 2.07 9.94 0.15
CA GLY A 246 1.56 10.90 -0.82
C GLY A 246 0.84 12.08 -0.16
N PHE A 247 -0.01 11.85 0.84
CA PHE A 247 -0.67 12.94 1.56
C PHE A 247 0.31 13.74 2.44
N THR A 248 1.35 13.11 3.00
CA THR A 248 2.41 13.84 3.73
C THR A 248 3.19 14.76 2.79
N GLU A 249 3.50 14.31 1.57
CA GLU A 249 4.16 15.15 0.56
C GLU A 249 3.26 16.32 0.12
N LEU A 250 1.95 16.08 -0.09
CA LEU A 250 0.99 17.13 -0.40
C LEU A 250 0.86 18.16 0.74
N LEU A 251 0.85 17.71 1.99
CA LEU A 251 0.81 18.58 3.16
C LEU A 251 2.08 19.43 3.27
N ALA A 252 3.26 18.79 3.13
CA ALA A 252 4.54 19.48 3.19
C ALA A 252 4.70 20.54 2.09
N ALA A 253 4.09 20.32 0.92
CA ALA A 253 4.06 21.28 -0.18
C ALA A 253 2.94 22.33 -0.05
N GLY A 254 2.15 22.32 1.04
CA GLY A 254 1.03 23.25 1.24
C GLY A 254 -0.14 23.06 0.28
N ARG A 255 -0.27 21.87 -0.36
CA ARG A 255 -1.35 21.56 -1.29
C ARG A 255 -2.64 21.14 -0.59
N ILE A 256 -2.53 20.69 0.64
CA ILE A 256 -3.64 20.36 1.53
C ILE A 256 -3.38 20.97 2.92
N ALA A 257 -4.45 21.29 3.65
CA ALA A 257 -4.34 21.94 4.96
C ALA A 257 -4.11 20.95 6.12
N ALA A 258 -4.53 19.70 5.96
CA ALA A 258 -4.38 18.63 6.95
C ALA A 258 -4.30 17.27 6.28
N LEU A 259 -3.73 16.29 6.99
CA LEU A 259 -3.75 14.89 6.55
C LEU A 259 -5.17 14.33 6.66
N PRO A 260 -5.64 13.56 5.67
CA PRO A 260 -6.86 12.77 5.84
C PRO A 260 -6.64 11.69 6.91
N ARG A 261 -7.67 11.38 7.69
CA ARG A 261 -7.64 10.29 8.66
C ARG A 261 -7.52 8.94 7.91
N LEU A 262 -6.52 8.14 8.25
CA LEU A 262 -6.38 6.78 7.72
C LEU A 262 -7.16 5.81 8.61
N LEU A 263 -8.31 5.36 8.15
CA LEU A 263 -9.19 4.41 8.82
C LEU A 263 -8.91 3.02 8.26
N VAL A 264 -8.28 2.17 9.08
CA VAL A 264 -7.68 0.93 8.60
C VAL A 264 -8.43 -0.30 9.09
N ALA A 265 -8.87 -1.13 8.15
CA ALA A 265 -9.59 -2.36 8.40
C ALA A 265 -8.69 -3.60 8.27
N GLN A 266 -8.91 -4.56 9.14
CA GLN A 266 -8.39 -5.92 9.01
C GLN A 266 -9.50 -6.93 9.29
N PRO A 267 -9.47 -8.14 8.70
CA PRO A 267 -10.39 -9.20 9.10
C PRO A 267 -10.10 -9.63 10.55
N ALA A 268 -11.13 -9.87 11.35
CA ALA A 268 -10.99 -10.24 12.76
C ALA A 268 -10.16 -11.53 12.94
N ASN A 269 -10.20 -12.43 11.97
CA ASN A 269 -9.43 -13.65 11.99
C ASN A 269 -7.91 -13.44 11.84
N CYS A 270 -7.45 -12.30 11.28
CA CYS A 270 -6.03 -11.97 11.16
C CYS A 270 -5.84 -10.45 11.21
N ALA A 271 -5.76 -9.87 12.41
CA ALA A 271 -5.76 -8.43 12.65
C ALA A 271 -4.55 -7.93 13.46
N PRO A 272 -3.27 -8.22 13.05
CA PRO A 272 -2.09 -7.85 13.85
C PRO A 272 -1.88 -6.33 13.97
N VAL A 273 -2.23 -5.54 12.94
CA VAL A 273 -2.14 -4.08 12.99
C VAL A 273 -3.13 -3.52 14.00
N HIS A 274 -4.38 -4.01 13.98
CA HIS A 274 -5.42 -3.62 14.93
C HIS A 274 -5.01 -3.96 16.37
N ALA A 275 -4.56 -5.19 16.60
CA ALA A 275 -4.10 -5.64 17.91
C ALA A 275 -2.94 -4.77 18.44
N ALA A 276 -1.93 -4.50 17.61
CA ALA A 276 -0.78 -3.69 18.00
C ALA A 276 -1.13 -2.19 18.20
N PHE A 277 -2.08 -1.67 17.43
CA PHE A 277 -2.55 -0.28 17.57
C PHE A 277 -3.19 -0.05 18.93
N HIS A 278 -4.04 -0.98 19.39
CA HIS A 278 -4.76 -0.88 20.66
C HIS A 278 -3.96 -1.34 21.88
N ALA A 279 -2.98 -2.25 21.73
CA ALA A 279 -2.08 -2.63 22.82
C ALA A 279 -1.25 -1.45 23.34
N GLY A 280 -0.89 -0.51 22.47
CA GLY A 280 -0.18 0.72 22.84
C GLY A 280 -1.04 1.79 23.54
N SER A 281 -2.37 1.62 23.55
CA SER A 281 -3.30 2.58 24.18
C SER A 281 -3.67 2.21 25.62
N GLY A 282 -3.33 1.00 26.07
CA GLY A 282 -3.73 0.46 27.39
C GLY A 282 -2.82 0.80 28.57
N SER A 283 -1.72 1.53 28.41
CA SER A 283 -0.77 1.84 29.50
C SER A 283 -0.97 3.20 30.17
N GLY A 284 -2.17 3.81 30.05
CA GLY A 284 -2.43 5.18 30.51
C GLY A 284 -3.59 5.37 31.48
N SER A 285 -3.92 4.40 32.37
CA SER A 285 -4.85 4.67 33.49
C SER A 285 -4.35 4.06 34.79
N GLY A 286 -3.24 4.58 35.27
CA GLY A 286 -2.74 4.34 36.65
C GLY A 286 -2.25 5.69 37.19
N SER A 287 -3.06 6.36 38.02
CA SER A 287 -2.69 7.58 38.73
C SER A 287 -1.53 7.25 39.70
N GLY A 288 -0.33 7.66 39.31
CA GLY A 288 0.85 7.59 40.17
C GLY A 288 1.80 8.71 39.78
N SER A 289 1.81 9.78 40.58
CA SER A 289 2.77 10.88 40.50
C SER A 289 4.20 10.33 40.55
N ARG A 290 4.99 10.53 39.49
CA ARG A 290 6.45 10.39 39.51
C ARG A 290 7.10 11.60 38.91
N SER A 291 7.96 12.20 39.77
CA SER A 291 8.81 13.34 39.55
C SER A 291 9.71 13.19 38.32
N ALA A 292 9.89 14.35 37.65
CA ALA A 292 10.83 14.54 36.56
C ALA A 292 12.27 14.21 37.02
N SER A 293 12.89 13.21 36.41
CA SER A 293 14.35 13.09 36.27
C SER A 293 14.62 12.57 34.86
N GLY A 294 15.29 13.41 34.05
CA GLY A 294 15.63 13.11 32.67
C GLY A 294 16.63 11.96 32.58
N ALA A 295 16.25 10.90 31.89
CA ALA A 295 17.15 9.95 31.28
C ALA A 295 16.73 9.73 29.83
N PRO A 296 17.69 9.55 28.88
CA PRO A 296 17.34 9.36 27.47
C PRO A 296 16.58 8.04 27.26
N ALA A 297 15.57 8.07 26.41
CA ALA A 297 14.78 6.90 26.03
C ALA A 297 15.69 5.79 25.50
N GLU A 298 15.64 4.61 26.11
CA GLU A 298 16.31 3.41 25.62
C GLU A 298 15.79 3.05 24.24
N GLN A 299 16.66 3.19 23.24
CA GLN A 299 16.48 2.69 21.88
C GLN A 299 16.65 1.16 21.92
N GLY A 300 15.59 0.41 21.52
CA GLY A 300 15.77 -1.00 21.22
C GLY A 300 14.87 -2.03 21.93
N ALA A 301 13.65 -1.66 22.35
CA ALA A 301 12.67 -2.69 22.67
C ALA A 301 12.17 -3.36 21.38
N PRO A 302 12.20 -4.71 21.23
CA PRO A 302 11.59 -5.39 20.09
C PRO A 302 10.11 -5.02 20.04
N ALA A 303 9.63 -4.61 18.85
CA ALA A 303 8.22 -4.31 18.64
C ALA A 303 7.38 -5.46 19.19
N ALA A 304 6.39 -5.14 20.04
CA ALA A 304 5.52 -6.14 20.64
C ALA A 304 4.92 -7.00 19.52
N ARG A 305 5.32 -8.27 19.45
CA ARG A 305 4.73 -9.23 18.53
C ARG A 305 3.26 -9.34 18.91
N ALA A 306 2.37 -8.99 17.99
CA ALA A 306 0.95 -9.21 18.14
C ALA A 306 0.69 -10.72 18.06
N SER A 307 0.80 -11.40 19.20
CA SER A 307 0.57 -12.83 19.33
C SER A 307 -0.93 -13.08 19.52
N GLY A 308 -1.59 -13.58 18.50
CA GLY A 308 -2.96 -14.07 18.57
C GLY A 308 -3.08 -15.41 17.83
N PRO A 309 -4.06 -16.26 18.19
CA PRO A 309 -4.39 -17.44 17.39
C PRO A 309 -5.06 -16.98 16.09
N TRP A 310 -4.24 -16.63 15.08
CA TRP A 310 -4.75 -16.23 13.78
C TRP A 310 -5.43 -17.41 13.09
N ARG A 311 -6.58 -17.16 12.49
CA ARG A 311 -7.41 -18.13 11.76
C ARG A 311 -7.46 -17.77 10.28
N PRO A 312 -7.80 -18.72 9.40
CA PRO A 312 -8.09 -18.40 7.99
C PRO A 312 -9.16 -17.30 7.87
N THR A 313 -9.01 -16.45 6.88
CA THR A 313 -9.92 -15.34 6.59
C THR A 313 -10.35 -15.36 5.13
N LEU A 314 -11.58 -14.91 4.85
CA LEU A 314 -12.06 -14.67 3.50
C LEU A 314 -11.21 -13.62 2.75
N ALA A 315 -10.67 -12.65 3.48
CA ALA A 315 -9.82 -11.60 2.95
C ALA A 315 -8.34 -12.03 2.90
N GLU A 316 -8.03 -13.14 2.20
CA GLU A 316 -6.68 -13.75 2.12
C GLU A 316 -5.57 -12.75 1.76
N GLY A 317 -5.86 -11.71 0.97
CA GLY A 317 -4.88 -10.68 0.61
C GLY A 317 -4.32 -9.89 1.80
N THR A 318 -5.00 -9.94 2.96
CA THR A 318 -4.59 -9.31 4.21
C THR A 318 -4.09 -10.30 5.26
N ALA A 319 -4.05 -11.61 4.99
CA ALA A 319 -3.63 -12.64 5.93
C ALA A 319 -2.11 -12.63 6.17
N ILE A 320 -1.57 -11.55 6.69
CA ILE A 320 -0.16 -11.34 7.02
C ILE A 320 -0.05 -11.25 8.56
N LYS A 321 0.47 -12.31 9.17
CA LYS A 321 0.56 -12.44 10.63
C LYS A 321 1.60 -11.49 11.24
N GLU A 322 2.73 -11.29 10.55
CA GLU A 322 3.84 -10.44 10.96
C GLU A 322 4.17 -9.41 9.87
N PRO A 323 3.44 -8.27 9.80
CA PRO A 323 3.73 -7.23 8.81
C PRO A 323 5.12 -6.63 9.05
N VAL A 324 6.02 -6.76 8.07
CA VAL A 324 7.41 -6.30 8.18
C VAL A 324 7.53 -4.79 8.45
N ARG A 325 6.54 -4.01 8.03
CA ARG A 325 6.45 -2.55 8.20
C ARG A 325 5.44 -2.14 9.30
N LEU A 326 5.16 -3.04 10.25
CA LEU A 326 4.18 -2.77 11.32
C LEU A 326 4.43 -1.45 12.06
N PRO A 327 5.65 -1.11 12.51
CA PRO A 327 5.91 0.16 13.18
C PRO A 327 5.59 1.38 12.32
N GLU A 328 5.93 1.34 11.04
CA GLU A 328 5.68 2.42 10.08
C GLU A 328 4.18 2.58 9.80
N VAL A 329 3.44 1.48 9.68
CA VAL A 329 1.98 1.48 9.51
C VAL A 329 1.29 2.08 10.73
N LEU A 330 1.68 1.68 11.94
CA LEU A 330 1.13 2.24 13.18
C LEU A 330 1.41 3.74 13.31
N ALA A 331 2.63 4.17 12.95
CA ALA A 331 3.02 5.57 12.94
C ALA A 331 2.18 6.40 11.95
N ALA A 332 1.92 5.85 10.74
CA ALA A 332 1.08 6.49 9.72
C ALA A 332 -0.36 6.69 10.20
N ILE A 333 -0.97 5.63 10.78
CA ILE A 333 -2.33 5.70 11.31
C ILE A 333 -2.42 6.75 12.43
N ARG A 334 -1.49 6.75 13.39
CA ARG A 334 -1.47 7.71 14.50
C ARG A 334 -1.25 9.15 14.02
N ARG A 335 -0.31 9.38 13.09
CA ARG A 335 0.01 10.70 12.53
C ARG A 335 -1.19 11.33 11.83
N SER A 336 -1.99 10.53 11.15
CA SER A 336 -3.19 10.98 10.46
C SER A 336 -4.40 11.24 11.39
N GLY A 337 -4.28 10.97 12.70
CA GLY A 337 -5.43 10.95 13.61
C GLY A 337 -6.43 9.83 13.28
N GLY A 338 -5.97 8.81 12.58
CA GLY A 338 -6.77 7.66 12.18
C GLY A 338 -6.94 6.62 13.27
N THR A 339 -7.63 5.54 12.94
CA THR A 339 -7.88 4.40 13.84
C THR A 339 -8.01 3.09 13.07
N THR A 340 -8.28 2.01 13.78
CA THR A 340 -8.37 0.68 13.19
C THR A 340 -9.63 -0.06 13.62
N VAL A 341 -10.08 -1.01 12.76
CA VAL A 341 -11.17 -1.94 13.10
C VAL A 341 -10.81 -3.36 12.69
N ALA A 342 -11.16 -4.34 13.53
CA ALA A 342 -11.20 -5.75 13.17
C ALA A 342 -12.62 -6.10 12.73
N VAL A 343 -12.78 -6.49 11.46
CA VAL A 343 -14.07 -6.76 10.82
C VAL A 343 -14.37 -8.25 10.88
N PRO A 344 -15.52 -8.66 11.42
CA PRO A 344 -15.98 -10.06 11.40
C PRO A 344 -16.11 -10.63 9.99
N GLU A 345 -15.88 -11.93 9.82
CA GLU A 345 -15.94 -12.59 8.50
C GLU A 345 -17.36 -12.51 7.88
N GLU A 346 -18.40 -12.61 8.71
CA GLU A 346 -19.80 -12.44 8.30
C GLU A 346 -20.10 -11.06 7.71
N ASP A 347 -19.47 -10.00 8.27
CA ASP A 347 -19.65 -8.64 7.77
C ASP A 347 -18.90 -8.44 6.45
N ILE A 348 -17.73 -9.07 6.29
CA ILE A 348 -17.00 -9.10 5.02
C ILE A 348 -17.85 -9.76 3.93
N ALA A 349 -18.43 -10.93 4.24
CA ALA A 349 -19.28 -11.65 3.31
C ALA A 349 -20.55 -10.85 2.95
N SER A 350 -21.17 -10.20 3.95
CA SER A 350 -22.34 -9.32 3.76
C SER A 350 -22.00 -8.13 2.86
N ALA A 351 -20.88 -7.44 3.12
CA ALA A 351 -20.43 -6.30 2.32
C ALA A 351 -20.11 -6.71 0.89
N LEU A 352 -19.51 -7.90 0.67
CA LEU A 352 -19.23 -8.38 -0.68
C LEU A 352 -20.52 -8.58 -1.47
N ARG A 353 -21.57 -9.22 -0.89
CA ARG A 353 -22.88 -9.37 -1.55
C ARG A 353 -23.52 -8.02 -1.86
N ARG A 354 -23.45 -7.06 -0.93
CA ARG A 354 -23.95 -5.69 -1.11
C ARG A 354 -23.24 -4.96 -2.22
N LEU A 355 -21.89 -5.02 -2.28
CA LEU A 355 -21.10 -4.44 -3.39
C LEU A 355 -21.53 -5.05 -4.72
N ALA A 356 -21.62 -6.39 -4.81
CA ALA A 356 -22.07 -7.08 -6.01
C ALA A 356 -23.48 -6.67 -6.45
N ALA A 357 -24.42 -6.51 -5.50
CA ALA A 357 -25.78 -6.04 -5.78
C ALA A 357 -25.84 -4.60 -6.34
N THR A 358 -24.79 -3.80 -6.14
CA THR A 358 -24.65 -2.45 -6.74
C THR A 358 -23.83 -2.44 -8.04
N GLY A 359 -23.44 -3.61 -8.56
CA GLY A 359 -22.63 -3.75 -9.77
C GLY A 359 -21.11 -3.65 -9.52
N LEU A 360 -20.67 -3.64 -8.27
CA LEU A 360 -19.26 -3.57 -7.90
C LEU A 360 -18.72 -4.96 -7.56
N TYR A 361 -18.04 -5.61 -8.52
CA TYR A 361 -17.53 -6.98 -8.38
C TYR A 361 -16.14 -6.98 -7.76
N ALA A 362 -16.08 -6.77 -6.45
CA ALA A 362 -14.86 -6.59 -5.67
C ALA A 362 -14.45 -7.87 -4.92
N GLU A 363 -13.13 -8.07 -4.73
CA GLU A 363 -12.59 -9.19 -3.94
C GLU A 363 -12.94 -9.09 -2.44
N PRO A 364 -12.89 -10.19 -1.66
CA PRO A 364 -13.18 -10.15 -0.21
C PRO A 364 -12.27 -9.16 0.56
N THR A 365 -11.02 -8.99 0.13
CA THR A 365 -10.13 -7.96 0.69
C THR A 365 -10.71 -6.55 0.54
N SER A 366 -11.26 -6.21 -0.62
CA SER A 366 -11.95 -4.94 -0.85
C SER A 366 -13.22 -4.82 -0.01
N ALA A 367 -13.98 -5.91 0.10
CA ALA A 367 -15.20 -5.95 0.89
C ALA A 367 -14.94 -5.68 2.38
N THR A 368 -13.76 -6.01 2.90
CA THR A 368 -13.35 -5.67 4.27
C THR A 368 -13.32 -4.15 4.49
N ALA A 369 -12.85 -3.37 3.52
CA ALA A 369 -12.87 -1.91 3.61
C ALA A 369 -14.31 -1.35 3.55
N ALA A 370 -15.16 -1.92 2.71
CA ALA A 370 -16.57 -1.51 2.62
C ALA A 370 -17.35 -1.85 3.89
N ALA A 371 -17.14 -3.04 4.50
CA ALA A 371 -17.72 -3.41 5.79
C ALA A 371 -17.26 -2.49 6.92
N ALA A 372 -15.99 -2.07 6.89
CA ALA A 372 -15.43 -1.18 7.90
C ALA A 372 -16.13 0.19 7.95
N VAL A 373 -16.73 0.65 6.85
CA VAL A 373 -17.53 1.90 6.83
C VAL A 373 -18.67 1.80 7.84
N ASP A 374 -19.36 0.67 7.89
CA ASP A 374 -20.48 0.43 8.81
C ASP A 374 -20.00 0.51 10.27
N HIS A 375 -18.86 -0.10 10.57
CA HIS A 375 -18.26 -0.09 11.90
C HIS A 375 -17.78 1.31 12.31
N PHE A 376 -17.13 2.04 11.42
CA PHE A 376 -16.67 3.40 11.70
C PHE A 376 -17.83 4.38 11.84
N ALA A 377 -18.88 4.23 11.02
CA ALA A 377 -20.11 5.04 11.15
C ALA A 377 -20.81 4.81 12.49
N ALA A 378 -20.98 3.54 12.90
CA ALA A 378 -21.61 3.19 14.19
C ALA A 378 -20.83 3.72 15.40
N ARG A 379 -19.52 3.96 15.26
CA ARG A 379 -18.67 4.55 16.32
C ARG A 379 -18.58 6.07 16.25
N GLY A 380 -19.22 6.72 15.27
CA GLY A 380 -19.09 8.17 15.03
C GLY A 380 -17.67 8.59 14.58
N GLU A 381 -16.92 7.68 13.98
CA GLU A 381 -15.55 7.92 13.55
C GLU A 381 -15.45 8.45 12.12
N LEU A 382 -16.56 8.43 11.36
CA LEU A 382 -16.62 9.09 10.06
C LEU A 382 -16.98 10.57 10.24
N PRO A 383 -16.37 11.48 9.47
CA PRO A 383 -16.64 12.91 9.58
C PRO A 383 -18.08 13.21 9.10
N PRO A 384 -18.96 13.80 9.93
CA PRO A 384 -20.31 14.16 9.52
C PRO A 384 -20.30 15.16 8.35
N GLY A 385 -20.94 14.81 7.24
CA GLY A 385 -20.94 15.65 6.03
C GLY A 385 -19.59 15.81 5.34
N GLY A 386 -18.57 15.08 5.82
CA GLY A 386 -17.22 15.08 5.24
C GLY A 386 -17.08 14.13 4.05
N THR A 387 -15.97 14.28 3.34
CA THR A 387 -15.62 13.44 2.20
C THR A 387 -14.85 12.21 2.68
N THR A 388 -15.45 11.03 2.54
CA THR A 388 -14.82 9.74 2.84
C THR A 388 -14.53 8.98 1.55
N VAL A 389 -13.27 8.57 1.34
CA VAL A 389 -12.87 7.71 0.23
C VAL A 389 -12.62 6.31 0.75
N VAL A 390 -13.21 5.30 0.10
CA VAL A 390 -13.05 3.88 0.42
C VAL A 390 -12.29 3.19 -0.72
N VAL A 391 -11.12 2.63 -0.43
CA VAL A 391 -10.28 2.01 -1.44
C VAL A 391 -10.66 0.54 -1.62
N LEU A 392 -11.18 0.20 -2.80
CA LEU A 392 -11.51 -1.16 -3.19
C LEU A 392 -10.34 -1.74 -3.99
N THR A 393 -9.56 -2.60 -3.35
CA THR A 393 -8.19 -2.99 -3.71
C THR A 393 -8.04 -3.82 -4.96
N GLY A 394 -9.04 -4.69 -5.26
CA GLY A 394 -8.95 -5.64 -6.36
C GLY A 394 -10.30 -6.23 -6.76
N SER A 395 -10.34 -6.84 -7.94
CA SER A 395 -11.52 -7.49 -8.52
C SER A 395 -11.80 -8.84 -7.86
N ALA A 396 -13.07 -9.24 -7.76
CA ALA A 396 -13.49 -10.59 -7.37
C ALA A 396 -12.95 -11.68 -8.31
N LEU A 397 -12.63 -11.34 -9.56
CA LEU A 397 -11.96 -12.26 -10.50
C LEU A 397 -10.60 -12.77 -9.98
N LYS A 398 -10.00 -12.06 -9.02
CA LYS A 398 -8.74 -12.45 -8.37
C LYS A 398 -8.92 -13.51 -7.28
N ALA A 399 -10.16 -13.69 -6.78
CA ALA A 399 -10.51 -14.61 -5.70
C ALA A 399 -11.81 -15.39 -6.05
N PRO A 400 -11.87 -16.10 -7.20
CA PRO A 400 -13.10 -16.68 -7.69
C PRO A 400 -13.71 -17.71 -6.72
N THR A 401 -12.87 -18.56 -6.13
CA THR A 401 -13.33 -19.60 -5.18
C THR A 401 -13.95 -18.99 -3.94
N ALA A 402 -13.25 -18.05 -3.27
CA ALA A 402 -13.77 -17.40 -2.07
C ALA A 402 -15.03 -16.57 -2.39
N THR A 403 -15.06 -15.91 -3.55
CA THR A 403 -16.24 -15.15 -3.99
C THR A 403 -17.44 -16.07 -4.23
N ALA A 404 -17.25 -17.22 -4.92
CA ALA A 404 -18.32 -18.19 -5.15
C ALA A 404 -18.88 -18.73 -3.83
N GLN A 405 -18.01 -19.15 -2.91
CA GLN A 405 -18.45 -19.59 -1.57
C GLN A 405 -19.31 -18.56 -0.85
N ILE A 406 -18.91 -17.28 -0.90
CA ILE A 406 -19.69 -16.20 -0.27
C ILE A 406 -21.03 -15.99 -0.97
N ILE A 407 -21.09 -15.97 -2.30
CA ILE A 407 -22.31 -15.69 -3.05
C ILE A 407 -23.30 -16.86 -2.97
N GLU A 408 -22.81 -18.10 -3.06
CA GLU A 408 -23.62 -19.32 -3.04
C GLU A 408 -24.01 -19.75 -1.62
N GLY A 409 -23.38 -19.16 -0.59
CA GLY A 409 -23.64 -19.51 0.81
C GLY A 409 -23.15 -20.90 1.18
N THR A 410 -22.18 -21.45 0.42
CA THR A 410 -21.59 -22.76 0.70
C THR A 410 -20.53 -22.60 1.80
N PRO A 411 -20.53 -23.46 2.85
CA PRO A 411 -19.59 -23.36 3.95
C PRO A 411 -18.14 -23.67 3.56
#